data_0b18912764cb5ad317241b40ea5517ab
#
_entry.id   0b18912764cb5ad317241b40ea5517ab
#
_cell.length_a   1.000
_cell.length_b   1.000
_cell.length_c   1.000
_cell.angle_alpha   90.00
_cell.angle_beta   90.00
_cell.angle_gamma   90.00
#
_symmetry.space_group_name_H-M   'P 1'
#
loop_
_entity.id
_entity.type
_entity.pdbx_description
1 polymer ?
#
loop_
_entity_poly.entity_id
_entity_poly.type
_entity_poly.pdbx_seq_one_letter_code
_entity_poly.pdbx_strand_id
1 'polypeptide(L)'
;EQMEQYGEVYWKRSWQITGYEYCTQHEQPLFVSAIPCNGVDRKFYCAHLNTLKSSSQLVFNPQDLNHHIELVGLIEELLAHSTPFNVQDFSTVSDAYFLILKDRELLSGRKNINYEKVRQLVIEYWGESFLQYYHLGDLLSENCWLKNICRKHRKAFSYLEHLIVLKALVPEKNPIETYKQYIHLASMDLEEAITTVTICMDNKVDRTLSEDQKQWTKLILERPVKQARQQNSSLYARLYRNHKDWLL
;
A
#
# COMPACT_ATOMS: atom_id res chain seq x y z
N GLU A 1 23.54 -0.93 -28.15
CA GLU A 1 24.18 -0.70 -26.85
C GLU A 1 24.36 -2.02 -26.09
N GLN A 2 23.27 -2.80 -25.75
CA GLN A 2 23.44 -4.09 -25.07
C GLN A 2 24.31 -5.07 -25.91
N MET A 3 24.07 -5.16 -27.22
CA MET A 3 24.91 -5.97 -28.13
C MET A 3 26.36 -5.49 -28.20
N GLU A 4 26.61 -4.20 -28.11
CA GLU A 4 27.98 -3.66 -28.10
C GLU A 4 28.68 -3.91 -26.77
N GLN A 5 27.94 -3.78 -25.66
CA GLN A 5 28.47 -3.88 -24.32
C GLN A 5 28.65 -5.33 -23.85
N TYR A 6 27.67 -6.20 -24.15
CA TYR A 6 27.61 -7.56 -23.62
C TYR A 6 27.65 -8.67 -24.67
N GLY A 7 27.60 -8.33 -25.95
CA GLY A 7 27.54 -9.31 -27.05
C GLY A 7 26.17 -10.00 -27.21
N GLU A 8 25.19 -9.67 -26.38
CA GLU A 8 23.85 -10.24 -26.39
C GLU A 8 22.78 -9.23 -26.00
N VAL A 9 21.53 -9.53 -26.31
CA VAL A 9 20.34 -8.78 -25.89
C VAL A 9 19.61 -9.57 -24.81
N TYR A 10 19.11 -8.89 -23.79
CA TYR A 10 18.35 -9.51 -22.71
C TYR A 10 17.16 -8.67 -22.28
N TRP A 11 16.18 -9.33 -21.65
CA TRP A 11 15.04 -8.66 -21.03
C TRP A 11 15.45 -8.06 -19.69
N LYS A 12 15.49 -6.75 -19.58
CA LYS A 12 15.75 -6.06 -18.32
C LYS A 12 14.55 -6.23 -17.38
N ARG A 13 14.77 -6.73 -16.17
CA ARG A 13 13.69 -7.04 -15.21
C ARG A 13 12.83 -5.81 -14.86
N SER A 14 13.46 -4.66 -14.65
CA SER A 14 12.74 -3.41 -14.35
C SER A 14 11.76 -3.02 -15.46
N TRP A 15 12.08 -3.30 -16.73
CA TRP A 15 11.21 -3.01 -17.88
C TRP A 15 9.96 -3.89 -17.97
N GLN A 16 9.88 -4.94 -17.13
CA GLN A 16 8.71 -5.82 -17.05
C GLN A 16 7.73 -5.37 -15.96
N ILE A 17 8.06 -4.29 -15.25
CA ILE A 17 7.24 -3.78 -14.15
C ILE A 17 6.21 -2.79 -14.70
N THR A 18 4.95 -2.97 -14.38
CA THR A 18 3.87 -2.04 -14.76
C THR A 18 4.21 -0.61 -14.30
N GLY A 19 4.09 0.36 -15.18
CA GLY A 19 4.45 1.75 -14.89
C GLY A 19 5.91 2.10 -15.15
N TYR A 20 6.79 1.12 -15.42
CA TYR A 20 8.15 1.37 -15.86
C TYR A 20 8.20 1.43 -17.40
N GLU A 21 7.78 2.55 -17.96
CA GLU A 21 7.53 2.66 -19.39
C GLU A 21 8.44 3.68 -20.09
N TYR A 22 9.34 4.29 -19.34
CA TYR A 22 10.32 5.27 -19.83
C TYR A 22 11.72 4.87 -19.38
N CYS A 23 12.71 4.99 -20.26
CA CYS A 23 14.09 4.75 -19.93
C CYS A 23 14.77 6.06 -19.49
N THR A 24 15.08 6.16 -18.20
CA THR A 24 15.76 7.33 -17.62
C THR A 24 17.19 7.51 -18.16
N GLN A 25 17.86 6.42 -18.53
CA GLN A 25 19.21 6.45 -19.07
C GLN A 25 19.27 6.97 -20.52
N HIS A 26 18.27 6.60 -21.35
CA HIS A 26 18.22 6.99 -22.78
C HIS A 26 17.23 8.14 -23.04
N GLU A 27 16.54 8.60 -22.01
CA GLU A 27 15.56 9.69 -22.07
C GLU A 27 14.49 9.48 -23.16
N GLN A 28 13.96 8.25 -23.24
CA GLN A 28 12.96 7.88 -24.25
C GLN A 28 11.97 6.85 -23.74
N PRO A 29 10.74 6.83 -24.29
CA PRO A 29 9.76 5.79 -24.03
C PRO A 29 10.29 4.41 -24.40
N LEU A 30 9.89 3.39 -23.64
CA LEU A 30 10.21 2.01 -23.96
C LEU A 30 9.44 1.52 -25.19
N PHE A 31 9.88 0.39 -25.72
CA PHE A 31 9.23 -0.31 -26.81
C PHE A 31 8.44 -1.50 -26.29
N VAL A 32 7.20 -1.62 -26.72
CA VAL A 32 6.38 -2.81 -26.47
C VAL A 32 6.75 -3.88 -27.47
N SER A 33 7.17 -5.04 -27.00
CA SER A 33 7.44 -6.19 -27.85
C SER A 33 6.14 -6.78 -28.40
N ALA A 34 6.14 -7.24 -29.64
CA ALA A 34 5.04 -7.99 -30.22
C ALA A 34 4.92 -9.43 -29.69
N ILE A 35 5.80 -9.84 -28.78
CA ILE A 35 5.73 -11.15 -28.14
C ILE A 35 4.51 -11.19 -27.20
N PRO A 36 3.61 -12.17 -27.34
CA PRO A 36 2.47 -12.29 -26.46
C PRO A 36 2.93 -12.58 -25.02
N CYS A 37 2.51 -11.74 -24.08
CA CYS A 37 2.80 -11.91 -22.63
C CYS A 37 1.98 -13.07 -22.01
N ASN A 38 0.96 -13.52 -22.71
CA ASN A 38 0.03 -14.52 -22.20
C ASN A 38 0.62 -15.90 -22.45
N GLY A 39 0.98 -16.62 -21.40
CA GLY A 39 1.50 -17.97 -21.48
C GLY A 39 0.56 -19.04 -22.12
N VAL A 40 -0.23 -18.62 -23.10
CA VAL A 40 -1.16 -19.49 -23.85
C VAL A 40 -0.42 -20.65 -24.49
N ASP A 41 0.76 -20.39 -25.00
CA ASP A 41 1.55 -21.41 -25.71
C ASP A 41 2.60 -22.09 -24.84
N ARG A 42 2.77 -21.71 -23.58
CA ARG A 42 3.85 -22.20 -22.67
C ARG A 42 5.24 -22.13 -23.29
N LYS A 43 5.49 -21.19 -24.21
CA LYS A 43 6.78 -21.00 -24.88
C LYS A 43 7.60 -19.95 -24.14
N PHE A 44 8.91 -20.17 -24.09
CA PHE A 44 9.86 -19.19 -23.61
C PHE A 44 10.41 -18.41 -24.82
N TYR A 45 10.33 -17.10 -24.76
CA TYR A 45 10.87 -16.22 -25.79
C TYR A 45 12.12 -15.54 -25.26
N CYS A 46 13.25 -15.80 -25.91
CA CYS A 46 14.49 -15.09 -25.61
C CYS A 46 14.44 -13.67 -26.19
N ALA A 47 15.13 -12.74 -25.55
CA ALA A 47 15.42 -11.47 -26.17
C ALA A 47 16.34 -11.72 -27.39
N HIS A 48 15.89 -11.31 -28.56
CA HIS A 48 16.65 -11.48 -29.80
C HIS A 48 16.39 -10.28 -30.74
N LEU A 49 17.39 -9.90 -31.52
CA LEU A 49 17.26 -8.75 -32.44
C LEU A 49 16.05 -8.86 -33.39
N ASN A 50 15.68 -10.08 -33.81
CA ASN A 50 14.52 -10.27 -34.67
C ASN A 50 13.18 -10.09 -33.92
N THR A 51 13.12 -10.41 -32.63
CA THR A 51 11.91 -10.18 -31.81
C THR A 51 11.70 -8.71 -31.51
N LEU A 52 12.76 -7.92 -31.51
CA LEU A 52 12.71 -6.48 -31.29
C LEU A 52 12.28 -5.71 -32.54
N LYS A 53 12.48 -6.25 -33.76
CA LYS A 53 12.10 -5.60 -35.00
C LYS A 53 10.59 -5.37 -35.20
N SER A 54 9.77 -6.13 -34.51
CA SER A 54 8.31 -6.00 -34.52
C SER A 54 7.76 -5.21 -33.33
N SER A 55 8.60 -4.52 -32.57
CA SER A 55 8.19 -3.71 -31.43
C SER A 55 7.69 -2.33 -31.89
N SER A 56 6.77 -1.75 -31.13
CA SER A 56 6.29 -0.38 -31.29
C SER A 56 6.70 0.45 -30.08
N GLN A 57 7.12 1.68 -30.29
CA GLN A 57 7.42 2.60 -29.20
C GLN A 57 6.14 3.02 -28.50
N LEU A 58 6.16 3.10 -27.18
CA LEU A 58 5.09 3.68 -26.40
C LEU A 58 4.95 5.17 -26.74
N VAL A 59 3.72 5.61 -26.88
CA VAL A 59 3.39 7.02 -27.17
C VAL A 59 2.60 7.56 -25.99
N PHE A 60 3.14 8.57 -25.33
CA PHE A 60 2.49 9.27 -24.24
C PHE A 60 1.84 10.55 -24.73
N ASN A 61 0.82 11.00 -24.03
CA ASN A 61 0.37 12.37 -24.14
C ASN A 61 1.53 13.28 -23.71
N PRO A 62 1.95 14.26 -24.51
CA PRO A 62 3.07 15.16 -24.17
C PRO A 62 2.90 15.86 -22.82
N GLN A 63 1.66 16.11 -22.39
CA GLN A 63 1.35 16.73 -21.10
C GLN A 63 1.65 15.80 -19.92
N ASP A 64 1.57 14.48 -20.13
CA ASP A 64 1.76 13.48 -19.07
C ASP A 64 3.20 12.95 -19.01
N LEU A 65 4.07 13.32 -19.95
CA LEU A 65 5.44 12.79 -20.05
C LEU A 65 6.22 12.93 -18.73
N ASN A 66 6.13 14.08 -18.08
CA ASN A 66 6.81 14.32 -16.81
C ASN A 66 6.32 13.39 -15.70
N HIS A 67 5.02 13.07 -15.68
CA HIS A 67 4.44 12.12 -14.72
C HIS A 67 4.92 10.69 -14.96
N HIS A 68 5.08 10.28 -16.24
CA HIS A 68 5.66 8.97 -16.56
C HIS A 68 7.12 8.88 -16.10
N ILE A 69 7.92 9.93 -16.32
CA ILE A 69 9.32 10.00 -15.86
C ILE A 69 9.37 9.94 -14.32
N GLU A 70 8.55 10.72 -13.66
CA GLU A 70 8.46 10.75 -12.20
C GLU A 70 8.07 9.38 -11.63
N LEU A 71 7.04 8.74 -12.20
CA LEU A 71 6.61 7.42 -11.77
C LEU A 71 7.72 6.38 -11.90
N VAL A 72 8.48 6.41 -13.02
CA VAL A 72 9.65 5.53 -13.19
C VAL A 72 10.68 5.78 -12.12
N GLY A 73 10.99 7.04 -11.81
CA GLY A 73 11.91 7.38 -10.72
C GLY A 73 11.47 6.80 -9.37
N LEU A 74 10.18 6.90 -9.04
CA LEU A 74 9.60 6.31 -7.82
C LEU A 74 9.69 4.77 -7.82
N ILE A 75 9.49 4.13 -8.97
CA ILE A 75 9.64 2.67 -9.11
C ILE A 75 11.11 2.26 -8.95
N GLU A 76 12.06 2.98 -9.55
CA GLU A 76 13.50 2.72 -9.41
C GLU A 76 13.92 2.83 -7.94
N GLU A 77 13.44 3.84 -7.26
CA GLU A 77 13.69 4.02 -5.84
C GLU A 77 13.10 2.87 -5.01
N LEU A 78 11.85 2.49 -5.27
CA LEU A 78 11.22 1.35 -4.59
C LEU A 78 12.00 0.06 -4.80
N LEU A 79 12.54 -0.17 -6.00
CA LEU A 79 13.37 -1.34 -6.32
C LEU A 79 14.75 -1.30 -5.65
N ALA A 80 15.30 -0.11 -5.43
CA ALA A 80 16.59 0.08 -4.76
C ALA A 80 16.51 -0.20 -3.25
N HIS A 81 15.30 -0.17 -2.67
CA HIS A 81 15.12 -0.51 -1.26
C HIS A 81 15.30 -2.01 -1.02
N SER A 82 16.40 -2.34 -0.34
CA SER A 82 16.77 -3.72 0.00
C SER A 82 15.97 -4.30 1.17
N THR A 83 15.37 -3.47 2.00
CA THR A 83 14.57 -3.91 3.15
C THR A 83 13.12 -4.02 2.78
N PRO A 84 12.52 -5.23 2.85
CA PRO A 84 11.08 -5.36 2.67
C PRO A 84 10.36 -4.50 3.72
N PHE A 85 9.26 -3.87 3.31
CA PHE A 85 8.33 -3.28 4.26
C PHE A 85 7.77 -4.43 5.11
N ASN A 86 8.25 -4.56 6.33
CA ASN A 86 7.79 -5.61 7.24
C ASN A 86 6.44 -5.20 7.84
N VAL A 87 5.42 -5.15 6.99
CA VAL A 87 4.05 -4.87 7.40
C VAL A 87 3.42 -6.19 7.81
N GLN A 88 3.36 -6.43 9.09
CA GLN A 88 2.80 -7.66 9.64
C GLN A 88 1.27 -7.70 9.56
N ASP A 89 0.60 -6.54 9.48
CA ASP A 89 -0.86 -6.47 9.47
C ASP A 89 -1.40 -5.32 8.61
N PHE A 90 -2.51 -5.56 7.93
CA PHE A 90 -3.25 -4.55 7.18
C PHE A 90 -3.79 -3.41 8.05
N SER A 91 -3.96 -3.60 9.36
CA SER A 91 -4.34 -2.54 10.28
C SER A 91 -3.28 -1.46 10.34
N THR A 92 -2.00 -1.82 10.50
CA THR A 92 -0.87 -0.87 10.52
C THR A 92 -0.82 0.00 9.27
N VAL A 93 -1.08 -0.60 8.09
CA VAL A 93 -1.17 0.16 6.83
C VAL A 93 -2.34 1.15 6.86
N SER A 94 -3.49 0.72 7.35
CA SER A 94 -4.68 1.58 7.47
C SER A 94 -4.43 2.75 8.42
N ASP A 95 -3.76 2.50 9.53
CA ASP A 95 -3.43 3.50 10.54
C ASP A 95 -2.39 4.48 10.01
N ALA A 96 -1.38 4.03 9.25
CA ALA A 96 -0.42 4.88 8.59
C ALA A 96 -1.10 5.83 7.59
N TYR A 97 -2.00 5.33 6.74
CA TYR A 97 -2.80 6.18 5.84
C TYR A 97 -3.66 7.18 6.61
N PHE A 98 -4.29 6.74 7.68
CA PHE A 98 -5.09 7.63 8.53
C PHE A 98 -4.25 8.77 9.11
N LEU A 99 -3.03 8.48 9.61
CA LEU A 99 -2.11 9.50 10.12
C LEU A 99 -1.68 10.48 9.03
N ILE A 100 -1.32 9.99 7.83
CA ILE A 100 -0.98 10.86 6.69
C ILE A 100 -2.17 11.79 6.36
N LEU A 101 -3.39 11.24 6.23
CA LEU A 101 -4.58 12.02 5.90
C LEU A 101 -4.92 13.03 7.00
N LYS A 102 -4.68 12.69 8.26
CA LYS A 102 -4.85 13.60 9.41
C LYS A 102 -3.86 14.76 9.33
N ASP A 103 -2.59 14.49 9.11
CA ASP A 103 -1.54 15.51 9.03
C ASP A 103 -1.71 16.44 7.81
N ARG A 104 -2.37 15.94 6.76
CA ARG A 104 -2.73 16.75 5.57
C ARG A 104 -4.08 17.45 5.69
N GLU A 105 -4.72 17.42 6.86
CA GLU A 105 -6.04 18.04 7.12
C GLU A 105 -7.14 17.56 6.17
N LEU A 106 -7.06 16.28 5.76
CA LEU A 106 -8.01 15.64 4.85
C LEU A 106 -9.12 14.87 5.57
N LEU A 107 -9.26 15.09 6.87
CA LEU A 107 -10.36 14.52 7.65
C LEU A 107 -11.53 15.51 7.77
N SER A 108 -12.75 14.97 7.70
CA SER A 108 -13.99 15.68 8.04
C SER A 108 -14.43 15.25 9.43
N GLY A 109 -14.14 16.08 10.45
CA GLY A 109 -14.33 15.72 11.85
C GLY A 109 -13.26 14.75 12.39
N ARG A 110 -13.60 13.94 13.41
CA ARG A 110 -12.58 13.15 14.13
C ARG A 110 -12.04 11.94 13.36
N LYS A 111 -12.86 11.29 12.52
CA LYS A 111 -12.51 10.01 11.88
C LYS A 111 -12.96 9.89 10.41
N ASN A 112 -13.74 10.82 9.90
CA ASN A 112 -14.26 10.73 8.54
C ASN A 112 -13.27 11.32 7.54
N ILE A 113 -12.97 10.59 6.49
CA ILE A 113 -12.06 11.05 5.44
C ILE A 113 -12.86 11.89 4.43
N ASN A 114 -12.31 13.05 4.08
CA ASN A 114 -12.86 13.88 3.01
C ASN A 114 -12.38 13.36 1.65
N TYR A 115 -13.08 12.35 1.13
CA TYR A 115 -12.71 11.69 -0.13
C TYR A 115 -12.74 12.63 -1.33
N GLU A 116 -13.58 13.63 -1.31
CA GLU A 116 -13.66 14.62 -2.38
C GLU A 116 -12.35 15.42 -2.49
N LYS A 117 -11.84 15.90 -1.37
CA LYS A 117 -10.53 16.57 -1.35
C LYS A 117 -9.39 15.64 -1.74
N VAL A 118 -9.39 14.39 -1.26
CA VAL A 118 -8.36 13.40 -1.63
C VAL A 118 -8.39 13.12 -3.13
N ARG A 119 -9.58 12.92 -3.72
CA ARG A 119 -9.78 12.72 -5.14
C ARG A 119 -9.26 13.92 -5.94
N GLN A 120 -9.61 15.11 -5.53
CA GLN A 120 -9.18 16.34 -6.17
C GLN A 120 -7.65 16.45 -6.18
N LEU A 121 -6.97 16.21 -5.05
CA LEU A 121 -5.51 16.22 -4.98
C LEU A 121 -4.87 15.21 -5.93
N VAL A 122 -5.42 13.99 -6.03
CA VAL A 122 -4.88 12.96 -6.94
C VAL A 122 -5.06 13.38 -8.40
N ILE A 123 -6.21 13.95 -8.77
CA ILE A 123 -6.48 14.42 -10.14
C ILE A 123 -5.63 15.66 -10.48
N GLU A 124 -5.53 16.61 -9.55
CA GLU A 124 -4.71 17.83 -9.74
C GLU A 124 -3.22 17.50 -9.91
N TYR A 125 -2.74 16.48 -9.19
CA TYR A 125 -1.33 16.09 -9.27
C TYR A 125 -1.01 15.32 -10.54
N TRP A 126 -1.76 14.25 -10.85
CA TRP A 126 -1.42 13.31 -11.91
C TRP A 126 -2.14 13.59 -13.25
N GLY A 127 -3.26 14.29 -13.23
CA GLY A 127 -4.15 14.48 -14.37
C GLY A 127 -5.03 13.26 -14.67
N GLU A 128 -6.20 13.52 -15.26
CA GLU A 128 -7.15 12.43 -15.60
C GLU A 128 -6.62 11.52 -16.69
N SER A 129 -5.92 12.07 -17.71
CA SER A 129 -5.35 11.30 -18.82
C SER A 129 -4.32 10.28 -18.35
N PHE A 130 -3.44 10.69 -17.45
CA PHE A 130 -2.44 9.81 -16.85
C PHE A 130 -3.08 8.69 -16.02
N LEU A 131 -4.07 9.02 -15.19
CA LEU A 131 -4.80 8.03 -14.39
C LEU A 131 -5.58 7.04 -15.27
N GLN A 132 -6.20 7.50 -16.35
CA GLN A 132 -6.90 6.64 -17.31
C GLN A 132 -5.93 5.70 -18.03
N TYR A 133 -4.74 6.16 -18.39
CA TYR A 133 -3.71 5.36 -19.04
C TYR A 133 -3.35 4.11 -18.20
N TYR A 134 -3.28 4.24 -16.89
CA TYR A 134 -3.02 3.14 -15.95
C TYR A 134 -4.28 2.43 -15.44
N HIS A 135 -5.44 2.66 -16.04
CA HIS A 135 -6.74 2.12 -15.60
C HIS A 135 -7.13 2.48 -14.16
N LEU A 136 -6.65 3.63 -13.68
CA LEU A 136 -6.93 4.16 -12.35
C LEU A 136 -7.89 5.35 -12.36
N GLY A 137 -8.50 5.66 -13.50
CA GLY A 137 -9.36 6.83 -13.70
C GLY A 137 -10.74 6.74 -13.05
N ASP A 138 -11.24 5.54 -12.70
CA ASP A 138 -12.52 5.44 -11.99
C ASP A 138 -12.38 5.81 -10.51
N LEU A 139 -12.52 7.11 -10.22
CA LEU A 139 -12.42 7.68 -8.88
C LEU A 139 -13.78 8.10 -8.30
N LEU A 140 -14.87 7.97 -9.05
CA LEU A 140 -16.21 8.42 -8.66
C LEU A 140 -17.06 7.32 -8.05
N SER A 141 -16.83 6.07 -8.40
CA SER A 141 -17.63 4.95 -7.91
C SER A 141 -17.54 4.82 -6.37
N GLU A 142 -18.60 4.30 -5.76
CA GLU A 142 -18.65 4.10 -4.30
C GLU A 142 -17.55 3.18 -3.79
N ASN A 143 -17.19 2.19 -4.60
CA ASN A 143 -16.18 1.19 -4.29
C ASN A 143 -14.86 1.39 -5.07
N CYS A 144 -14.54 2.64 -5.44
CA CYS A 144 -13.30 2.92 -6.16
C CYS A 144 -12.06 2.56 -5.31
N TRP A 145 -10.98 2.25 -6.02
CA TRP A 145 -9.72 1.87 -5.39
C TRP A 145 -9.20 2.96 -4.42
N LEU A 146 -9.33 4.24 -4.78
CA LEU A 146 -8.86 5.37 -3.98
C LEU A 146 -9.56 5.46 -2.61
N LYS A 147 -10.89 5.27 -2.58
CA LYS A 147 -11.62 5.21 -1.30
C LYS A 147 -11.17 4.02 -0.46
N ASN A 148 -10.94 2.89 -1.11
CA ASN A 148 -10.59 1.65 -0.42
C ASN A 148 -9.17 1.71 0.16
N ILE A 149 -8.18 2.27 -0.56
CA ILE A 149 -6.80 2.40 -0.06
C ILE A 149 -6.69 3.41 1.09
N CYS A 150 -7.51 4.48 1.07
CA CYS A 150 -7.54 5.47 2.15
C CYS A 150 -8.30 5.00 3.40
N ARG A 151 -9.07 3.90 3.30
CA ARG A 151 -9.88 3.36 4.41
C ARG A 151 -9.15 2.21 5.10
N LYS A 152 -9.95 1.26 5.58
CA LYS A 152 -9.47 0.05 6.20
C LYS A 152 -9.02 -0.96 5.15
N HIS A 153 -7.74 -1.28 5.13
CA HIS A 153 -7.18 -2.29 4.24
C HIS A 153 -7.72 -3.68 4.61
N ARG A 154 -8.46 -4.26 3.69
CA ARG A 154 -8.99 -5.63 3.79
C ARG A 154 -8.36 -6.56 2.76
N LYS A 155 -7.64 -5.99 1.81
CA LYS A 155 -6.90 -6.66 0.74
C LYS A 155 -5.62 -5.88 0.46
N ALA A 156 -4.66 -6.52 -0.19
CA ALA A 156 -3.50 -5.82 -0.72
C ALA A 156 -3.91 -4.90 -1.88
N PHE A 157 -3.22 -3.79 -1.99
CA PHE A 157 -3.26 -2.88 -3.13
C PHE A 157 -1.95 -3.00 -3.92
N SER A 158 -1.96 -2.62 -5.17
CA SER A 158 -0.75 -2.63 -5.98
C SER A 158 0.21 -1.52 -5.52
N TYR A 159 1.52 -1.74 -5.72
CA TYR A 159 2.51 -0.69 -5.46
C TYR A 159 2.20 0.59 -6.25
N LEU A 160 1.64 0.46 -7.44
CA LEU A 160 1.27 1.58 -8.30
C LEU A 160 0.19 2.45 -7.65
N GLU A 161 -0.88 1.84 -7.11
CA GLU A 161 -1.92 2.55 -6.36
C GLU A 161 -1.32 3.27 -5.14
N HIS A 162 -0.41 2.61 -4.41
CA HIS A 162 0.29 3.24 -3.28
C HIS A 162 1.15 4.44 -3.71
N LEU A 163 1.99 4.29 -4.74
CA LEU A 163 2.86 5.38 -5.22
C LEU A 163 2.06 6.59 -5.68
N ILE A 164 1.00 6.36 -6.45
CA ILE A 164 0.14 7.43 -6.98
C ILE A 164 -0.53 8.21 -5.86
N VAL A 165 -1.13 7.52 -4.88
CA VAL A 165 -1.80 8.20 -3.76
C VAL A 165 -0.80 8.90 -2.87
N LEU A 166 0.26 8.22 -2.46
CA LEU A 166 1.24 8.79 -1.54
C LEU A 166 1.92 10.03 -2.14
N LYS A 167 2.29 9.99 -3.42
CA LYS A 167 2.92 11.14 -4.08
C LYS A 167 1.95 12.33 -4.17
N ALA A 168 0.69 12.10 -4.50
CA ALA A 168 -0.31 13.16 -4.51
C ALA A 168 -0.61 13.74 -3.11
N LEU A 169 -0.54 12.91 -2.06
CA LEU A 169 -0.73 13.37 -0.67
C LEU A 169 0.46 14.15 -0.13
N VAL A 170 1.69 13.81 -0.55
CA VAL A 170 2.93 14.43 -0.05
C VAL A 170 3.86 14.84 -1.20
N PRO A 171 3.41 15.75 -2.09
CA PRO A 171 4.14 16.07 -3.34
C PRO A 171 5.54 16.65 -3.09
N GLU A 172 5.73 17.34 -1.97
CA GLU A 172 6.98 17.98 -1.57
C GLU A 172 8.00 17.02 -0.92
N LYS A 173 7.58 15.79 -0.61
CA LYS A 173 8.41 14.80 0.09
C LYS A 173 8.58 13.54 -0.77
N ASN A 174 9.55 12.75 -0.38
CA ASN A 174 9.68 11.40 -0.88
C ASN A 174 8.52 10.53 -0.34
N PRO A 175 7.66 9.98 -1.19
CA PRO A 175 6.48 9.23 -0.74
C PRO A 175 6.86 7.91 -0.05
N ILE A 176 7.96 7.26 -0.48
CA ILE A 176 8.40 5.97 0.06
C ILE A 176 8.93 6.16 1.49
N GLU A 177 9.82 7.13 1.68
CA GLU A 177 10.35 7.46 3.01
C GLU A 177 9.26 7.97 3.95
N THR A 178 8.37 8.82 3.44
CA THR A 178 7.22 9.29 4.21
C THR A 178 6.36 8.12 4.66
N TYR A 179 6.03 7.20 3.76
CA TYR A 179 5.23 6.02 4.10
C TYR A 179 5.90 5.15 5.16
N LYS A 180 7.22 4.93 5.07
CA LYS A 180 7.99 4.20 6.10
C LYS A 180 7.89 4.86 7.46
N GLN A 181 8.03 6.21 7.51
CA GLN A 181 7.89 6.96 8.76
C GLN A 181 6.52 6.76 9.39
N TYR A 182 5.44 6.83 8.61
CA TYR A 182 4.09 6.65 9.13
C TYR A 182 3.76 5.20 9.49
N ILE A 183 4.31 4.21 8.79
CA ILE A 183 4.24 2.81 9.21
C ILE A 183 4.94 2.62 10.55
N HIS A 184 6.11 3.20 10.73
CA HIS A 184 6.84 3.14 12.00
C HIS A 184 6.04 3.81 13.14
N LEU A 185 5.49 5.01 12.92
CA LEU A 185 4.65 5.70 13.90
C LEU A 185 3.40 4.88 14.25
N ALA A 186 2.72 4.32 13.27
CA ALA A 186 1.56 3.46 13.50
C ALA A 186 1.91 2.19 14.29
N SER A 187 3.13 1.66 14.11
CA SER A 187 3.62 0.51 14.86
C SER A 187 4.00 0.88 16.31
N MET A 188 4.58 2.06 16.53
CA MET A 188 4.95 2.53 17.87
C MET A 188 3.73 2.81 18.74
N ASP A 189 2.69 3.44 18.19
CA ASP A 189 1.44 3.68 18.91
C ASP A 189 0.79 2.36 19.39
N LEU A 190 0.93 1.28 18.61
CA LEU A 190 0.47 -0.04 18.99
C LEU A 190 1.33 -0.64 20.12
N GLU A 191 2.65 -0.50 20.06
CA GLU A 191 3.57 -0.99 21.10
C GLU A 191 3.42 -0.19 22.39
N GLU A 192 3.27 1.13 22.32
CA GLU A 192 2.98 1.96 23.50
C GLU A 192 1.61 1.62 24.09
N ALA A 193 0.59 1.40 23.26
CA ALA A 193 -0.72 0.95 23.71
C ALA A 193 -0.64 -0.42 24.40
N ILE A 194 0.08 -1.38 23.82
CA ILE A 194 0.31 -2.71 24.42
C ILE A 194 1.10 -2.57 25.70
N THR A 195 2.17 -1.78 25.72
CA THR A 195 3.00 -1.56 26.91
C THR A 195 2.21 -0.86 28.01
N THR A 196 1.42 0.16 27.67
CA THR A 196 0.56 0.89 28.61
C THR A 196 -0.53 -0.02 29.17
N VAL A 197 -1.16 -0.84 28.31
CA VAL A 197 -2.14 -1.85 28.76
C VAL A 197 -1.47 -2.90 29.67
N THR A 198 -0.27 -3.36 29.33
CA THR A 198 0.49 -4.33 30.14
C THR A 198 0.88 -3.73 31.50
N ILE A 199 1.41 -2.51 31.52
CA ILE A 199 1.77 -1.79 32.76
C ILE A 199 0.52 -1.49 33.62
N CYS A 200 -0.58 -1.08 32.99
CA CYS A 200 -1.86 -0.85 33.66
C CYS A 200 -2.45 -2.16 34.21
N MET A 201 -2.25 -3.28 33.49
CA MET A 201 -2.68 -4.61 33.92
C MET A 201 -1.83 -5.11 35.11
N ASP A 202 -0.52 -4.97 35.08
CA ASP A 202 0.37 -5.37 36.20
C ASP A 202 0.10 -4.55 37.46
N ASN A 203 -0.28 -3.28 37.33
CA ASN A 203 -0.58 -2.41 38.48
C ASN A 203 -2.03 -2.46 38.99
N LYS A 204 -2.99 -2.95 38.17
CA LYS A 204 -4.42 -3.02 38.51
C LYS A 204 -4.99 -4.45 38.69
N VAL A 205 -4.23 -5.47 38.31
CA VAL A 205 -4.74 -6.84 38.22
C VAL A 205 -5.10 -7.44 39.58
N ASP A 206 -4.69 -6.84 40.67
CA ASP A 206 -4.76 -7.57 41.96
C ASP A 206 -5.99 -7.29 42.82
N ARG A 207 -6.90 -6.36 42.52
CA ARG A 207 -7.99 -6.06 43.49
C ARG A 207 -9.43 -5.87 42.98
N THR A 208 -9.68 -5.77 41.66
CA THR A 208 -11.03 -5.39 41.18
C THR A 208 -11.63 -6.22 40.05
N LEU A 209 -10.85 -7.08 39.39
CA LEU A 209 -11.35 -7.87 38.24
C LEU A 209 -11.97 -9.20 38.69
N SER A 210 -13.11 -9.57 38.13
CA SER A 210 -13.71 -10.89 38.29
C SER A 210 -12.83 -12.00 37.69
N GLU A 211 -12.96 -13.23 38.14
CA GLU A 211 -12.20 -14.37 37.59
C GLU A 211 -12.41 -14.55 36.10
N ASP A 212 -13.64 -14.31 35.58
CA ASP A 212 -13.92 -14.33 34.17
C ASP A 212 -13.15 -13.25 33.36
N GLN A 213 -12.98 -12.06 33.96
CA GLN A 213 -12.19 -10.97 33.37
C GLN A 213 -10.69 -11.30 33.34
N LYS A 214 -10.16 -11.84 34.43
CA LYS A 214 -8.75 -12.29 34.51
C LYS A 214 -8.46 -13.39 33.49
N GLN A 215 -9.35 -14.37 33.37
CA GLN A 215 -9.20 -15.46 32.43
C GLN A 215 -9.26 -14.99 30.98
N TRP A 216 -10.17 -14.05 30.67
CA TRP A 216 -10.26 -13.45 29.32
C TRP A 216 -9.01 -12.64 28.97
N THR A 217 -8.52 -11.79 29.89
CA THR A 217 -7.30 -11.02 29.71
C THR A 217 -6.13 -11.93 29.36
N LYS A 218 -5.94 -13.03 30.09
CA LYS A 218 -4.89 -14.01 29.81
C LYS A 218 -5.01 -14.61 28.39
N LEU A 219 -6.24 -14.95 27.96
CA LEU A 219 -6.49 -15.52 26.65
C LEU A 219 -6.17 -14.57 25.49
N ILE A 220 -6.48 -13.27 25.61
CA ILE A 220 -6.21 -12.28 24.56
C ILE A 220 -4.74 -11.85 24.50
N LEU A 221 -3.96 -12.07 25.56
CA LEU A 221 -2.51 -11.89 25.56
C LEU A 221 -1.78 -12.99 24.77
N GLU A 222 -2.33 -14.22 24.78
CA GLU A 222 -1.71 -15.36 24.12
C GLU A 222 -2.13 -15.51 22.65
N ARG A 223 -3.25 -14.90 22.24
CA ARG A 223 -3.84 -15.09 20.90
C ARG A 223 -4.80 -13.98 20.48
N PRO A 224 -5.03 -13.80 19.17
CA PRO A 224 -5.97 -12.81 18.66
C PRO A 224 -7.38 -12.99 19.24
N VAL A 225 -8.06 -11.89 19.56
CA VAL A 225 -9.42 -11.85 20.15
C VAL A 225 -10.43 -12.74 19.43
N LYS A 226 -10.37 -12.80 18.09
CA LYS A 226 -11.26 -13.65 17.29
C LYS A 226 -11.09 -15.14 17.59
N GLN A 227 -9.85 -15.60 17.78
CA GLN A 227 -9.54 -17.00 18.12
C GLN A 227 -9.90 -17.29 19.58
N ALA A 228 -9.58 -16.39 20.51
CA ALA A 228 -9.96 -16.48 21.90
C ALA A 228 -11.48 -16.63 22.08
N ARG A 229 -12.25 -15.83 21.31
CA ARG A 229 -13.73 -15.90 21.28
C ARG A 229 -14.27 -17.22 20.73
N GLN A 230 -13.65 -17.76 19.68
CA GLN A 230 -14.08 -19.04 19.10
C GLN A 230 -13.82 -20.21 20.05
N GLN A 231 -12.68 -20.21 20.73
CA GLN A 231 -12.30 -21.30 21.65
C GLN A 231 -13.03 -21.24 22.99
N ASN A 232 -13.36 -20.03 23.48
CA ASN A 232 -14.00 -19.82 24.76
C ASN A 232 -15.29 -18.99 24.63
N SER A 233 -16.20 -19.44 23.76
CA SER A 233 -17.46 -18.74 23.49
C SER A 233 -18.34 -18.59 24.73
N SER A 234 -18.31 -19.55 25.65
CA SER A 234 -19.04 -19.50 26.93
C SER A 234 -18.52 -18.44 27.87
N LEU A 235 -17.19 -18.29 28.00
CA LEU A 235 -16.55 -17.24 28.78
C LEU A 235 -16.87 -15.86 28.20
N TYR A 236 -16.74 -15.70 26.87
CA TYR A 236 -17.11 -14.48 26.20
C TYR A 236 -18.58 -14.10 26.41
N ALA A 237 -19.49 -15.08 26.33
CA ALA A 237 -20.91 -14.85 26.56
C ALA A 237 -21.25 -14.45 28.01
N ARG A 238 -20.54 -14.98 29.01
CA ARG A 238 -20.67 -14.54 30.41
C ARG A 238 -20.18 -13.12 30.59
N LEU A 239 -19.01 -12.79 30.05
CA LEU A 239 -18.45 -11.44 30.11
C LEU A 239 -19.34 -10.42 29.39
N TYR A 240 -19.90 -10.78 28.24
CA TYR A 240 -20.80 -9.91 27.50
C TYR A 240 -22.10 -9.61 28.26
N ARG A 241 -22.61 -10.57 29.04
CA ARG A 241 -23.81 -10.39 29.87
C ARG A 241 -23.53 -9.57 31.13
N ASN A 242 -22.39 -9.80 31.79
CA ASN A 242 -22.12 -9.29 33.13
C ASN A 242 -21.19 -8.08 33.16
N HIS A 243 -20.34 -7.90 32.12
CA HIS A 243 -19.29 -6.90 32.07
C HIS A 243 -19.12 -6.33 30.65
N LYS A 244 -20.25 -6.00 30.00
CA LYS A 244 -20.27 -5.52 28.60
C LYS A 244 -19.41 -4.28 28.39
N ASP A 245 -19.51 -3.30 29.29
CA ASP A 245 -18.80 -2.03 29.19
C ASP A 245 -17.28 -2.18 29.39
N TRP A 246 -16.86 -3.24 30.07
CA TRP A 246 -15.46 -3.59 30.21
C TRP A 246 -14.93 -4.37 29.00
N LEU A 247 -15.77 -5.16 28.34
CA LEU A 247 -15.42 -6.04 27.23
C LEU A 247 -15.34 -5.30 25.87
N LEU A 248 -16.07 -4.21 25.68
CA LEU A 248 -16.17 -3.39 24.46
C LEU A 248 -15.33 -2.13 24.53
#